data_23ce3e4bbea6dfdb1bc23f944a9ea7fc
#
_entry.id   23ce3e4bbea6dfdb1bc23f944a9ea7fc
#
_cell.length_a   1.000
_cell.length_b   1.000
_cell.length_c   1.000
_cell.angle_alpha   90.00
_cell.angle_beta   90.00
_cell.angle_gamma   90.00
#
_symmetry.space_group_name_H-M   'P 1'
#
loop_
_entity.id
_entity.type
_entity.pdbx_description
1 polymer ?
#
loop_
_entity_poly.entity_id
_entity_poly.type
_entity_poly.pdbx_seq_one_letter_code
_entity_poly.pdbx_strand_id
1 'polypeptide(L)'
;MNQKLSHIDFEQAGADVFCFDNGTQVREYHAIIRVQQACLPFAQQVEAVLNAYNSLLAQLPGAQAVFKRYFLSDAANQADAIVVNDVTDCAKSIIQQAPLDGTKVALWVWLMTDVQTSMTPSELYEVSHGQFRHLFNASAHNLAANYEYQMRLLFNEYIMQLAQERCTLADNCI
;
A
#
# COMPACT_ATOMS: atom_id res chain seq x y z
N MET A 1 12.57 17.27 -13.73
CA MET A 1 12.10 15.98 -13.17
C MET A 1 13.27 15.39 -12.40
N ASN A 2 13.24 15.49 -11.08
CA ASN A 2 14.28 14.92 -10.22
C ASN A 2 13.81 13.58 -9.69
N GLN A 3 14.50 12.52 -10.09
CA GLN A 3 14.31 11.18 -9.56
C GLN A 3 15.50 10.84 -8.67
N LYS A 4 15.24 10.41 -7.44
CA LYS A 4 16.28 10.02 -6.51
C LYS A 4 15.93 8.70 -5.87
N LEU A 5 16.82 7.74 -6.00
CA LEU A 5 16.80 6.51 -5.22
C LEU A 5 17.74 6.67 -4.03
N SER A 6 17.29 6.34 -2.84
CA SER A 6 18.09 6.31 -1.62
C SER A 6 17.80 5.05 -0.82
N HIS A 7 18.83 4.54 -0.17
CA HIS A 7 18.70 3.48 0.82
C HIS A 7 18.85 4.08 2.22
N ILE A 8 17.99 3.67 3.14
CA ILE A 8 17.96 4.13 4.54
C ILE A 8 17.95 2.89 5.43
N ASP A 9 18.96 2.79 6.30
CA ASP A 9 19.00 1.76 7.32
C ASP A 9 18.27 2.19 8.59
N PHE A 10 17.51 1.27 9.16
CA PHE A 10 16.89 1.36 10.48
C PHE A 10 17.40 0.21 11.37
N GLU A 11 17.05 0.20 12.64
CA GLU A 11 17.59 -0.75 13.62
C GLU A 11 17.46 -2.22 13.22
N GLN A 12 16.33 -2.63 12.62
CA GLN A 12 16.05 -4.03 12.24
C GLN A 12 15.51 -4.17 10.81
N ALA A 13 15.43 -3.08 10.07
CA ALA A 13 14.90 -3.06 8.71
C ALA A 13 15.65 -2.03 7.86
N GLY A 14 15.54 -2.14 6.54
CA GLY A 14 16.04 -1.14 5.60
C GLY A 14 14.94 -0.74 4.63
N ALA A 15 15.00 0.48 4.13
CA ALA A 15 14.10 0.99 3.12
C ALA A 15 14.84 1.47 1.88
N ASP A 16 14.43 0.98 0.71
CA ASP A 16 14.78 1.56 -0.58
C ASP A 16 13.69 2.54 -0.96
N VAL A 17 14.02 3.83 -1.04
CA VAL A 17 13.07 4.91 -1.26
C VAL A 17 13.33 5.55 -2.62
N PHE A 18 12.34 5.54 -3.48
CA PHE A 18 12.32 6.26 -4.74
C PHE A 18 11.44 7.50 -4.61
N CYS A 19 12.02 8.67 -4.87
CA CYS A 19 11.31 9.95 -4.87
C CYS A 19 11.08 10.40 -6.31
N PHE A 20 9.83 10.71 -6.61
CA PHE A 20 9.40 11.33 -7.86
C PHE A 20 8.95 12.76 -7.58
N ASP A 21 9.67 13.73 -8.15
CA ASP A 21 9.39 15.15 -8.04
C ASP A 21 9.30 15.73 -9.45
N ASN A 22 8.12 16.11 -9.87
CA ASN A 22 7.87 16.72 -11.18
C ASN A 22 7.90 18.25 -11.14
N GLY A 23 8.31 18.85 -10.03
CA GLY A 23 8.37 20.30 -9.82
C GLY A 23 7.02 20.93 -9.44
N THR A 24 5.99 20.12 -9.15
CA THR A 24 4.74 20.58 -8.55
C THR A 24 4.84 20.58 -7.01
N GLN A 25 3.76 20.94 -6.33
CA GLN A 25 3.70 20.85 -4.86
C GLN A 25 3.64 19.39 -4.38
N VAL A 26 3.10 18.49 -5.22
CA VAL A 26 2.97 17.07 -4.89
C VAL A 26 4.28 16.35 -5.19
N ARG A 27 4.80 15.65 -4.19
CA ARG A 27 5.89 14.68 -4.33
C ARG A 27 5.38 13.30 -4.03
N GLU A 28 5.86 12.34 -4.79
CA GLU A 28 5.54 10.93 -4.61
C GLU A 28 6.78 10.17 -4.15
N TYR A 29 6.59 9.29 -3.17
CA TYR A 29 7.63 8.40 -2.69
C TYR A 29 7.12 6.97 -2.75
N HIS A 30 7.91 6.10 -3.37
CA HIS A 30 7.69 4.66 -3.33
C HIS A 30 8.80 4.06 -2.49
N ALA A 31 8.45 3.44 -1.38
CA ALA A 31 9.42 2.80 -0.52
C ALA A 31 9.15 1.30 -0.42
N ILE A 32 10.22 0.50 -0.49
CA ILE A 32 10.19 -0.92 -0.17
C ILE A 32 10.96 -1.11 1.14
N ILE A 33 10.25 -1.54 2.18
CA ILE A 33 10.80 -1.78 3.51
C ILE A 33 10.96 -3.27 3.71
N ARG A 34 12.16 -3.71 4.07
CA ARG A 34 12.53 -5.11 4.28
C ARG A 34 13.20 -5.29 5.64
N VAL A 35 12.90 -6.39 6.28
CA VAL A 35 13.57 -6.82 7.51
C VAL A 35 15.00 -7.27 7.19
N GLN A 36 15.97 -6.95 8.05
CA GLN A 36 17.36 -7.35 7.86
C GLN A 36 17.66 -8.77 8.36
N GLN A 37 16.83 -9.32 9.26
CA GLN A 37 17.08 -10.60 9.90
C GLN A 37 15.91 -11.57 9.67
N ALA A 38 16.08 -12.52 8.75
CA ALA A 38 15.07 -13.51 8.40
C ALA A 38 14.71 -14.49 9.55
N CYS A 39 15.63 -14.69 10.52
CA CYS A 39 15.44 -15.61 11.64
C CYS A 39 14.49 -15.07 12.74
N LEU A 40 14.13 -13.80 12.70
CA LEU A 40 13.21 -13.23 13.68
C LEU A 40 11.81 -13.88 13.60
N PRO A 41 11.10 -14.04 14.71
CA PRO A 41 9.70 -14.40 14.72
C PRO A 41 8.86 -13.41 13.90
N PHE A 42 7.76 -13.87 13.29
CA PHE A 42 6.93 -13.04 12.41
C PHE A 42 6.47 -11.73 13.08
N ALA A 43 6.01 -11.80 14.34
CA ALA A 43 5.57 -10.61 15.08
C ALA A 43 6.66 -9.54 15.20
N GLN A 44 7.92 -9.95 15.45
CA GLN A 44 9.05 -9.02 15.50
C GLN A 44 9.41 -8.47 14.11
N GLN A 45 9.25 -9.26 13.07
CA GLN A 45 9.42 -8.77 11.70
C GLN A 45 8.37 -7.71 11.32
N VAL A 46 7.11 -7.90 11.72
CA VAL A 46 6.04 -6.90 11.54
C VAL A 46 6.38 -5.63 12.30
N GLU A 47 6.77 -5.74 13.56
CA GLU A 47 7.17 -4.59 14.38
C GLU A 47 8.33 -3.83 13.75
N ALA A 48 9.37 -4.52 13.27
CA ALA A 48 10.52 -3.91 12.60
C ALA A 48 10.10 -3.12 11.35
N VAL A 49 9.23 -3.70 10.51
CA VAL A 49 8.71 -3.03 9.30
C VAL A 49 7.89 -1.79 9.65
N LEU A 50 7.00 -1.88 10.65
CA LEU A 50 6.15 -0.75 11.06
C LEU A 50 6.97 0.36 11.72
N ASN A 51 7.96 0.03 12.54
CA ASN A 51 8.87 1.01 13.14
C ASN A 51 9.71 1.73 12.09
N ALA A 52 10.22 0.99 11.10
CA ALA A 52 10.93 1.56 9.97
C ALA A 52 10.04 2.47 9.12
N TYR A 53 8.80 2.07 8.86
CA TYR A 53 7.80 2.90 8.18
C TYR A 53 7.55 4.22 8.94
N ASN A 54 7.30 4.16 10.25
CA ASN A 54 7.07 5.34 11.06
C ASN A 54 8.29 6.28 11.08
N SER A 55 9.49 5.69 11.18
CA SER A 55 10.76 6.44 11.16
C SER A 55 11.03 7.07 9.79
N LEU A 56 10.67 6.39 8.71
CA LEU A 56 10.72 6.94 7.35
C LEU A 56 9.75 8.11 7.19
N LEU A 57 8.50 7.94 7.63
CA LEU A 57 7.47 8.97 7.53
C LEU A 57 7.88 10.25 8.29
N ALA A 58 8.51 10.10 9.45
CA ALA A 58 9.04 11.23 10.22
C ALA A 58 10.15 12.02 9.50
N GLN A 59 10.86 11.39 8.54
CA GLN A 59 11.88 12.03 7.72
C GLN A 59 11.32 12.71 6.45
N LEU A 60 10.03 12.54 6.17
CA LEU A 60 9.36 13.04 4.97
C LEU A 60 8.22 14.03 5.36
N PRO A 61 8.56 15.27 5.72
CA PRO A 61 7.57 16.25 6.20
C PRO A 61 6.42 16.45 5.20
N GLY A 62 5.19 16.38 5.69
CA GLY A 62 3.98 16.54 4.87
C GLY A 62 3.60 15.32 4.01
N ALA A 63 4.40 14.25 4.03
CA ALA A 63 4.04 13.02 3.36
C ALA A 63 3.04 12.20 4.19
N GLN A 64 2.10 11.57 3.52
CA GLN A 64 1.18 10.60 4.12
C GLN A 64 1.07 9.36 3.24
N ALA A 65 0.79 8.22 3.86
CA ALA A 65 0.57 6.98 3.11
C ALA A 65 -0.77 7.07 2.37
N VAL A 66 -0.73 6.78 1.07
CA VAL A 66 -1.93 6.67 0.24
C VAL A 66 -2.25 5.22 -0.09
N PHE A 67 -1.23 4.37 -0.13
CA PHE A 67 -1.38 2.94 -0.37
C PHE A 67 -0.26 2.15 0.30
N LYS A 68 -0.60 0.99 0.86
CA LYS A 68 0.35 0.01 1.40
C LYS A 68 0.08 -1.38 0.80
N ARG A 69 1.14 -2.08 0.43
CA ARG A 69 1.06 -3.49 0.05
C ARG A 69 2.00 -4.33 0.89
N TYR A 70 1.44 -5.27 1.63
CA TYR A 70 2.18 -6.25 2.39
C TYR A 70 2.38 -7.53 1.58
N PHE A 71 3.62 -7.97 1.51
CA PHE A 71 4.02 -9.24 0.93
C PHE A 71 4.27 -10.21 2.07
N LEU A 72 3.47 -11.27 2.18
CA LEU A 72 3.52 -12.23 3.28
C LEU A 72 3.91 -13.62 2.78
N SER A 73 4.71 -14.34 3.57
CA SER A 73 5.06 -15.73 3.29
C SER A 73 3.87 -16.69 3.46
N ASP A 74 2.94 -16.34 4.36
CA ASP A 74 1.74 -17.12 4.68
C ASP A 74 0.59 -16.18 5.06
N ALA A 75 -0.09 -15.63 4.05
CA ALA A 75 -1.14 -14.64 4.28
C ALA A 75 -2.31 -15.21 5.09
N ALA A 76 -2.63 -16.52 4.95
CA ALA A 76 -3.73 -17.14 5.67
C ALA A 76 -3.58 -17.09 7.20
N ASN A 77 -2.34 -17.18 7.69
CA ASN A 77 -2.04 -17.17 9.13
C ASN A 77 -1.45 -15.85 9.63
N GLN A 78 -1.08 -14.94 8.72
CA GLN A 78 -0.32 -13.72 9.05
C GLN A 78 -1.10 -12.42 8.84
N ALA A 79 -2.15 -12.43 7.99
CA ALA A 79 -2.85 -11.20 7.60
C ALA A 79 -3.50 -10.48 8.78
N ASP A 80 -4.11 -11.21 9.71
CA ASP A 80 -4.77 -10.62 10.89
C ASP A 80 -3.80 -9.81 11.74
N ALA A 81 -2.55 -10.25 11.86
CA ALA A 81 -1.54 -9.50 12.59
C ALA A 81 -1.20 -8.16 11.93
N ILE A 82 -1.22 -8.08 10.59
CA ILE A 82 -1.05 -6.81 9.88
C ILE A 82 -2.24 -5.90 10.14
N VAL A 83 -3.47 -6.42 10.02
CA VAL A 83 -4.70 -5.64 10.22
C VAL A 83 -4.75 -5.04 11.64
N VAL A 84 -4.36 -5.80 12.65
CA VAL A 84 -4.38 -5.36 14.05
C VAL A 84 -3.28 -4.32 14.35
N ASN A 85 -2.08 -4.50 13.81
CA ASN A 85 -0.92 -3.67 14.18
C ASN A 85 -0.74 -2.44 13.27
N ASP A 86 -1.22 -2.46 12.02
CA ASP A 86 -1.16 -1.30 11.14
C ASP A 86 -2.48 -0.52 11.12
N VAL A 87 -2.60 0.45 11.99
CA VAL A 87 -3.77 1.35 12.11
C VAL A 87 -3.70 2.58 11.19
N THR A 88 -2.73 2.63 10.26
CA THR A 88 -2.63 3.76 9.31
C THR A 88 -3.90 3.83 8.46
N ASP A 89 -4.47 5.04 8.35
CA ASP A 89 -5.60 5.30 7.46
C ASP A 89 -5.09 5.50 6.03
N CYS A 90 -5.13 4.42 5.25
CA CYS A 90 -4.79 4.40 3.82
C CYS A 90 -5.35 3.13 3.17
N ALA A 91 -5.39 3.11 1.85
CA ALA A 91 -5.70 1.87 1.12
C ALA A 91 -4.64 0.80 1.39
N LYS A 92 -5.07 -0.45 1.62
CA LYS A 92 -4.17 -1.57 1.94
C LYS A 92 -4.44 -2.80 1.08
N SER A 93 -3.38 -3.47 0.73
CA SER A 93 -3.41 -4.76 0.04
C SER A 93 -2.49 -5.74 0.76
N ILE A 94 -2.97 -6.95 1.01
CA ILE A 94 -2.18 -8.04 1.58
C ILE A 94 -2.16 -9.16 0.56
N ILE A 95 -0.97 -9.57 0.15
CA ILE A 95 -0.80 -10.66 -0.83
C ILE A 95 0.10 -11.75 -0.27
N GLN A 96 -0.21 -12.99 -0.66
CA GLN A 96 0.65 -14.12 -0.35
C GLN A 96 1.74 -14.23 -1.42
N GLN A 97 2.86 -13.61 -1.12
CA GLN A 97 4.08 -13.68 -1.90
C GLN A 97 5.27 -13.56 -0.93
N ALA A 98 5.93 -14.66 -0.68
CA ALA A 98 7.09 -14.68 0.21
C ALA A 98 8.19 -13.74 -0.31
N PRO A 99 8.76 -12.87 0.54
CA PRO A 99 9.97 -12.12 0.18
C PRO A 99 11.12 -13.05 -0.19
N LEU A 100 11.90 -12.66 -1.21
CA LEU A 100 12.97 -13.50 -1.76
C LEU A 100 14.19 -13.64 -0.84
N ASP A 101 14.31 -12.77 0.15
CA ASP A 101 15.40 -12.76 1.15
C ASP A 101 15.15 -13.74 2.32
N GLY A 102 14.08 -14.52 2.27
CA GLY A 102 13.71 -15.50 3.29
C GLY A 102 13.00 -14.88 4.51
N THR A 103 12.72 -13.60 4.51
CA THR A 103 11.88 -12.96 5.52
C THR A 103 10.41 -13.34 5.33
N LYS A 104 9.58 -13.08 6.34
CA LYS A 104 8.16 -13.45 6.33
C LYS A 104 7.26 -12.30 5.91
N VAL A 105 7.76 -11.07 5.93
CA VAL A 105 7.06 -9.85 5.55
C VAL A 105 7.96 -8.85 4.89
N ALA A 106 7.46 -8.19 3.86
CA ALA A 106 7.99 -6.93 3.32
C ALA A 106 6.82 -5.97 3.07
N LEU A 107 7.10 -4.67 3.08
CA LEU A 107 6.12 -3.63 2.84
C LEU A 107 6.55 -2.76 1.67
N TRP A 108 5.69 -2.65 0.67
CA TRP A 108 5.75 -1.53 -0.28
C TRP A 108 4.74 -0.47 0.15
N VAL A 109 5.19 0.77 0.24
CA VAL A 109 4.34 1.91 0.58
C VAL A 109 4.47 3.00 -0.47
N TRP A 110 3.35 3.56 -0.87
CA TRP A 110 3.24 4.77 -1.67
C TRP A 110 2.85 5.93 -0.76
N LEU A 111 3.71 6.94 -0.71
CA LEU A 111 3.51 8.14 0.08
C LEU A 111 3.38 9.34 -0.87
N MET A 112 2.53 10.29 -0.51
CA MET A 112 2.38 11.55 -1.26
C MET A 112 2.35 12.73 -0.31
N THR A 113 2.85 13.88 -0.78
CA THR A 113 2.71 15.17 -0.08
C THR A 113 1.56 15.98 -0.69
N ASP A 114 1.00 16.91 0.06
CA ASP A 114 -0.01 17.87 -0.39
C ASP A 114 -1.23 17.20 -1.05
N VAL A 115 -1.73 16.15 -0.42
CA VAL A 115 -2.92 15.41 -0.85
C VAL A 115 -3.99 15.42 0.25
N GLN A 116 -5.24 15.26 -0.15
CA GLN A 116 -6.37 15.05 0.73
C GLN A 116 -6.89 13.63 0.57
N THR A 117 -7.29 13.02 1.68
CA THR A 117 -7.84 11.67 1.70
C THR A 117 -9.26 11.68 2.25
N SER A 118 -10.11 10.85 1.68
CA SER A 118 -11.51 10.69 2.11
C SER A 118 -12.07 9.33 1.69
N MET A 119 -13.22 8.99 2.24
CA MET A 119 -14.03 7.89 1.72
C MET A 119 -15.12 8.47 0.82
N THR A 120 -15.29 7.90 -0.37
CA THR A 120 -16.41 8.27 -1.25
C THR A 120 -17.73 7.70 -0.73
N PRO A 121 -18.87 8.19 -1.20
CA PRO A 121 -20.17 7.57 -0.92
C PRO A 121 -20.27 6.10 -1.35
N SER A 122 -19.46 5.67 -2.30
CA SER A 122 -19.33 4.28 -2.78
C SER A 122 -18.33 3.45 -1.98
N GLU A 123 -17.88 3.95 -0.82
CA GLU A 123 -16.92 3.28 0.07
C GLU A 123 -15.54 3.05 -0.56
N LEU A 124 -15.15 3.86 -1.56
CA LEU A 124 -13.81 3.85 -2.09
C LEU A 124 -12.90 4.80 -1.29
N TYR A 125 -11.67 4.36 -1.03
CA TYR A 125 -10.67 5.27 -0.49
C TYR A 125 -10.19 6.21 -1.59
N GLU A 126 -10.39 7.50 -1.38
CA GLU A 126 -10.03 8.56 -2.33
C GLU A 126 -8.80 9.32 -1.86
N VAL A 127 -7.88 9.54 -2.77
CA VAL A 127 -6.76 10.49 -2.62
C VAL A 127 -6.86 11.53 -3.72
N SER A 128 -6.97 12.79 -3.34
CA SER A 128 -7.12 13.90 -4.30
C SER A 128 -6.00 14.92 -4.18
N HIS A 129 -5.56 15.45 -5.31
CA HIS A 129 -4.60 16.55 -5.41
C HIS A 129 -4.82 17.34 -6.70
N GLY A 130 -4.90 18.65 -6.59
CA GLY A 130 -5.20 19.50 -7.75
C GLY A 130 -6.51 19.08 -8.41
N GLN A 131 -6.44 18.65 -9.67
CA GLN A 131 -7.60 18.14 -10.42
C GLN A 131 -7.61 16.61 -10.57
N PHE A 132 -6.68 15.91 -9.92
CA PHE A 132 -6.55 14.45 -9.99
C PHE A 132 -7.19 13.80 -8.78
N ARG A 133 -7.78 12.62 -8.99
CA ARG A 133 -8.34 11.73 -7.99
C ARG A 133 -7.80 10.32 -8.21
N HIS A 134 -7.30 9.71 -7.17
CA HIS A 134 -6.96 8.28 -7.15
C HIS A 134 -8.01 7.57 -6.31
N LEU A 135 -8.68 6.59 -6.89
CA LEU A 135 -9.72 5.80 -6.22
C LEU A 135 -9.18 4.38 -6.02
N PHE A 136 -9.20 3.93 -4.78
CA PHE A 136 -8.77 2.58 -4.42
C PHE A 136 -9.98 1.74 -4.07
N ASN A 137 -10.13 0.65 -4.79
CA ASN A 137 -11.18 -0.33 -4.55
C ASN A 137 -10.73 -1.37 -3.53
N ALA A 138 -11.55 -1.62 -2.51
CA ALA A 138 -11.42 -2.74 -1.60
C ALA A 138 -12.60 -3.69 -1.85
N SER A 139 -12.40 -4.76 -2.60
CA SER A 139 -13.46 -5.72 -2.85
C SER A 139 -13.40 -6.88 -1.87
N ALA A 140 -14.57 -7.23 -1.34
CA ALA A 140 -14.76 -8.46 -0.59
C ALA A 140 -14.74 -9.67 -1.52
N HIS A 141 -14.06 -10.76 -1.13
CA HIS A 141 -14.00 -11.97 -1.92
C HIS A 141 -14.69 -13.12 -1.18
N ASN A 142 -15.33 -13.98 -1.92
CA ASN A 142 -15.75 -15.28 -1.42
C ASN A 142 -14.62 -16.28 -1.64
N LEU A 143 -13.77 -16.47 -0.64
CA LEU A 143 -12.61 -17.36 -0.72
C LEU A 143 -13.00 -18.84 -0.95
N ALA A 144 -14.26 -19.22 -0.70
CA ALA A 144 -14.76 -20.57 -0.98
C ALA A 144 -15.17 -20.78 -2.45
N ALA A 145 -15.26 -19.68 -3.23
CA ALA A 145 -15.63 -19.79 -4.64
C ALA A 145 -14.39 -20.10 -5.52
N ASN A 146 -14.64 -20.68 -6.70
CA ASN A 146 -13.59 -20.86 -7.67
C ASN A 146 -13.09 -19.51 -8.23
N TYR A 147 -11.88 -19.50 -8.82
CA TYR A 147 -11.23 -18.28 -9.31
C TYR A 147 -12.04 -17.53 -10.37
N GLU A 148 -12.71 -18.23 -11.28
CA GLU A 148 -13.53 -17.61 -12.32
C GLU A 148 -14.67 -16.80 -11.71
N TYR A 149 -15.35 -17.38 -10.73
CA TYR A 149 -16.47 -16.71 -10.06
C TYR A 149 -15.98 -15.50 -9.24
N GLN A 150 -14.85 -15.65 -8.53
CA GLN A 150 -14.23 -14.54 -7.79
C GLN A 150 -13.85 -13.39 -8.73
N MET A 151 -13.24 -13.69 -9.87
CA MET A 151 -12.87 -12.68 -10.88
C MET A 151 -14.11 -11.98 -11.44
N ARG A 152 -15.18 -12.71 -11.72
CA ARG A 152 -16.45 -12.10 -12.19
C ARG A 152 -17.05 -11.16 -11.16
N LEU A 153 -17.06 -11.55 -9.88
CA LEU A 153 -17.55 -10.70 -8.80
C LEU A 153 -16.71 -9.42 -8.71
N LEU A 154 -15.40 -9.56 -8.70
CA LEU A 154 -14.45 -8.45 -8.62
C LEU A 154 -14.68 -7.44 -9.75
N PHE A 155 -14.73 -7.92 -11.01
CA PHE A 155 -14.94 -7.03 -12.16
C PHE A 155 -16.31 -6.39 -12.19
N ASN A 156 -17.37 -7.11 -11.82
CA ASN A 156 -18.70 -6.54 -11.76
C ASN A 156 -18.78 -5.42 -10.71
N GLU A 157 -18.25 -5.65 -9.52
CA GLU A 157 -18.19 -4.66 -8.45
C GLU A 157 -17.36 -3.43 -8.89
N TYR A 158 -16.21 -3.66 -9.48
CA TYR A 158 -15.34 -2.61 -10.00
C TYR A 158 -16.05 -1.74 -11.05
N ILE A 159 -16.74 -2.33 -12.04
CA ILE A 159 -17.47 -1.61 -13.07
C ILE A 159 -18.65 -0.81 -12.44
N MET A 160 -19.34 -1.38 -11.46
CA MET A 160 -20.41 -0.69 -10.75
C MET A 160 -19.89 0.55 -9.99
N GLN A 161 -18.78 0.41 -9.31
CA GLN A 161 -18.14 1.50 -8.57
C GLN A 161 -17.62 2.60 -9.51
N LEU A 162 -17.00 2.24 -10.64
CA LEU A 162 -16.62 3.22 -11.68
C LEU A 162 -17.81 4.03 -12.15
N ALA A 163 -18.94 3.36 -12.44
CA ALA A 163 -20.16 4.02 -12.89
C ALA A 163 -20.73 4.99 -11.82
N GLN A 164 -20.71 4.59 -10.55
CA GLN A 164 -21.14 5.43 -9.43
C GLN A 164 -20.27 6.70 -9.30
N GLU A 165 -18.98 6.57 -9.52
CA GLU A 165 -18.00 7.68 -9.50
C GLU A 165 -17.96 8.45 -10.83
N ARG A 166 -18.81 8.11 -11.80
CA ARG A 166 -18.84 8.69 -13.15
C ARG A 166 -17.52 8.53 -13.92
N CYS A 167 -16.82 7.45 -13.63
CA CYS A 167 -15.60 7.03 -14.31
C CYS A 167 -15.87 5.87 -15.27
N THR A 168 -14.95 5.66 -16.18
CA THR A 168 -14.97 4.55 -17.14
C THR A 168 -13.65 3.77 -17.08
N LEU A 169 -13.59 2.64 -17.77
CA LEU A 169 -12.34 1.88 -17.89
C LEU A 169 -11.21 2.68 -18.56
N ALA A 170 -11.53 3.73 -19.34
CA ALA A 170 -10.55 4.63 -19.95
C ALA A 170 -9.87 5.56 -18.94
N ASP A 171 -10.49 5.79 -17.78
CA ASP A 171 -9.96 6.60 -16.70
C ASP A 171 -9.08 5.78 -15.73
N ASN A 172 -8.92 4.48 -16.02
CA ASN A 172 -8.21 3.56 -15.17
C ASN A 172 -6.71 3.58 -15.45
N CYS A 173 -5.92 3.68 -14.38
CA CYS A 173 -4.47 3.51 -14.39
C CYS A 173 -4.15 2.20 -13.65
N ILE A 174 -3.66 1.20 -14.36
CA ILE A 174 -3.26 -0.11 -13.80
C ILE A 174 -1.77 -0.07 -13.48
#